data_5f902d9ac2c9ba5775491c6853716101
#
_entry.id   5f902d9ac2c9ba5775491c6853716101
#
_cell.length_a   1.000
_cell.length_b   1.000
_cell.length_c   1.000
_cell.angle_alpha   90.00
_cell.angle_beta   90.00
_cell.angle_gamma   90.00
#
_symmetry.space_group_name_H-M   'P 1'
#
loop_
_entity.id
_entity.type
_entity.pdbx_description
1 polymer ?
#
loop_
_entity_poly.entity_id
_entity_poly.type
_entity_poly.pdbx_seq_one_letter_code
_entity_poly.pdbx_strand_id
1 'polypeptide(L)'
;MTPDATLIVTTHDAGSGEETGKGFKAIEGRLTSLGMTLADTVQVPHDAQAVADAIRGAKTAMILVLTASATSDPADVGPDALRQVGGQVTRFGMPVDPGNLLFYGALGDGRPVIGLPGCARSPAMNGADWVLERLAAGRPPTSAEIGAMGVGGLLKEIPTRKQPRGG
;
A
#
# COMPACT_ATOMS: atom_id res chain seq x y z
N MET A 1 13.18 11.54 15.19
CA MET A 1 13.71 10.42 14.40
C MET A 1 12.80 10.30 13.18
N THR A 2 13.34 10.37 12.00
CA THR A 2 12.56 10.24 10.73
C THR A 2 11.96 8.83 10.68
N PRO A 3 10.65 8.68 10.48
CA PRO A 3 10.05 7.36 10.37
C PRO A 3 10.61 6.61 9.16
N ASP A 4 10.88 5.34 9.33
CA ASP A 4 11.41 4.47 8.29
C ASP A 4 10.39 3.39 7.88
N ALA A 5 10.55 2.87 6.68
CA ALA A 5 9.68 1.85 6.13
C ALA A 5 10.47 0.73 5.45
N THR A 6 9.92 -0.48 5.51
CA THR A 6 10.31 -1.63 4.67
C THR A 6 9.27 -1.81 3.58
N LEU A 7 9.71 -1.97 2.34
CA LEU A 7 8.86 -2.36 1.21
C LEU A 7 9.04 -3.84 0.91
N ILE A 8 7.97 -4.61 1.03
CA ILE A 8 7.91 -6.01 0.62
C ILE A 8 7.25 -6.07 -0.76
N VAL A 9 7.96 -6.58 -1.75
CA VAL A 9 7.45 -6.73 -3.12
C VAL A 9 7.30 -8.21 -3.43
N THR A 10 6.12 -8.63 -3.85
CA THR A 10 5.95 -10.01 -4.30
C THR A 10 6.10 -10.14 -5.81
N THR A 11 6.60 -11.29 -6.27
CA THR A 11 6.77 -11.60 -7.69
C THR A 11 6.27 -13.01 -7.99
N HIS A 12 5.76 -13.22 -9.21
CA HIS A 12 5.42 -14.57 -9.71
C HIS A 12 6.65 -15.28 -10.28
N ASP A 13 7.60 -14.53 -10.84
CA ASP A 13 8.83 -15.05 -11.43
C ASP A 13 10.07 -14.42 -10.79
N ALA A 14 11.09 -15.24 -10.54
CA ALA A 14 12.36 -14.81 -9.93
C ALA A 14 13.20 -13.83 -10.81
N GLY A 15 12.70 -13.42 -11.97
CA GLY A 15 13.43 -12.64 -12.97
C GLY A 15 12.82 -11.29 -13.37
N SER A 16 11.69 -10.87 -12.82
CA SER A 16 10.98 -9.64 -13.23
C SER A 16 11.51 -8.35 -12.58
N GLY A 17 12.82 -8.11 -12.68
CA GLY A 17 13.48 -6.95 -12.05
C GLY A 17 13.05 -5.58 -12.60
N GLU A 18 12.54 -5.50 -13.85
CA GLU A 18 12.16 -4.21 -14.47
C GLU A 18 10.86 -3.62 -13.94
N GLU A 19 9.85 -4.45 -13.66
CA GLU A 19 8.59 -3.98 -13.07
C GLU A 19 8.80 -3.52 -11.62
N THR A 20 9.72 -4.15 -10.91
CA THR A 20 10.11 -3.81 -9.55
C THR A 20 10.78 -2.44 -9.49
N GLY A 21 11.64 -2.10 -10.47
CA GLY A 21 12.39 -0.84 -10.48
C GLY A 21 11.54 0.42 -10.60
N LYS A 22 10.50 0.41 -11.42
CA LYS A 22 9.59 1.56 -11.57
C LYS A 22 8.69 1.74 -10.35
N GLY A 23 8.13 0.65 -9.84
CA GLY A 23 7.31 0.67 -8.63
C GLY A 23 8.10 1.12 -7.41
N PHE A 24 9.33 0.66 -7.26
CA PHE A 24 10.23 1.08 -6.19
C PHE A 24 10.42 2.61 -6.16
N LYS A 25 10.82 3.22 -7.28
CA LYS A 25 11.05 4.67 -7.37
C LYS A 25 9.79 5.49 -7.05
N ALA A 26 8.64 5.02 -7.48
CA ALA A 26 7.37 5.70 -7.19
C ALA A 26 7.04 5.68 -5.68
N ILE A 27 7.29 4.55 -5.01
CA ILE A 27 7.05 4.40 -3.58
C ILE A 27 8.09 5.16 -2.77
N GLU A 28 9.36 5.06 -3.13
CA GLU A 28 10.44 5.84 -2.51
C GLU A 28 10.17 7.35 -2.60
N GLY A 29 9.73 7.83 -3.76
CA GLY A 29 9.37 9.23 -3.96
C GLY A 29 8.22 9.68 -3.05
N ARG A 30 7.20 8.83 -2.85
CA ARG A 30 6.10 9.11 -1.90
C ARG A 30 6.59 9.24 -0.48
N LEU A 31 7.37 8.27 -0.02
CA LEU A 31 7.91 8.28 1.35
C LEU A 31 8.79 9.50 1.58
N THR A 32 9.69 9.80 0.64
CA THR A 32 10.57 10.97 0.73
C THR A 32 9.77 12.28 0.80
N SER A 33 8.70 12.42 0.02
CA SER A 33 7.85 13.61 0.06
C SER A 33 7.11 13.80 1.40
N LEU A 34 6.92 12.71 2.14
CA LEU A 34 6.33 12.70 3.48
C LEU A 34 7.37 12.80 4.61
N GLY A 35 8.64 13.02 4.27
CA GLY A 35 9.73 13.06 5.24
C GLY A 35 10.07 11.70 5.85
N MET A 36 9.73 10.60 5.15
CA MET A 36 10.03 9.23 5.54
C MET A 36 11.20 8.67 4.73
N THR A 37 11.82 7.63 5.24
CA THR A 37 12.90 6.91 4.56
C THR A 37 12.46 5.50 4.19
N LEU A 38 12.68 5.09 2.93
CA LEU A 38 12.61 3.70 2.56
C LEU A 38 13.95 3.03 2.95
N ALA A 39 13.96 2.37 4.11
CA ALA A 39 15.18 1.83 4.71
C ALA A 39 15.54 0.44 4.19
N ASP A 40 14.54 -0.32 3.75
CA ASP A 40 14.74 -1.68 3.27
C ASP A 40 13.72 -2.07 2.20
N THR A 41 14.13 -2.96 1.30
CA THR A 41 13.25 -3.54 0.26
C THR A 41 13.53 -5.03 0.16
N VAL A 42 12.49 -5.84 0.34
CA VAL A 42 12.55 -7.29 0.32
C VAL A 42 11.67 -7.81 -0.81
N GLN A 43 12.25 -8.60 -1.70
CA GLN A 43 11.52 -9.30 -2.75
C GLN A 43 11.27 -10.75 -2.34
N VAL A 44 10.02 -11.19 -2.45
CA VAL A 44 9.60 -12.55 -2.06
C VAL A 44 8.66 -13.15 -3.12
N PRO A 45 8.51 -14.47 -3.16
CA PRO A 45 7.46 -15.11 -3.95
C PRO A 45 6.07 -14.57 -3.59
N HIS A 46 5.14 -14.59 -4.54
CA HIS A 46 3.74 -14.23 -4.30
C HIS A 46 3.00 -15.33 -3.53
N ASP A 47 3.37 -15.46 -2.28
CA ASP A 47 2.91 -16.49 -1.34
C ASP A 47 2.73 -15.89 0.06
N ALA A 48 1.65 -16.26 0.75
CA ALA A 48 1.30 -15.67 2.03
C ALA A 48 2.33 -15.96 3.12
N GLN A 49 2.92 -17.17 3.14
CA GLN A 49 3.95 -17.52 4.11
C GLN A 49 5.24 -16.71 3.87
N ALA A 50 5.66 -16.56 2.61
CA ALA A 50 6.85 -15.78 2.26
C ALA A 50 6.69 -14.30 2.65
N VAL A 51 5.51 -13.71 2.42
CA VAL A 51 5.19 -12.35 2.85
C VAL A 51 5.14 -12.25 4.37
N ALA A 52 4.54 -13.21 5.06
CA ALA A 52 4.50 -13.27 6.52
C ALA A 52 5.91 -13.29 7.14
N ASP A 53 6.81 -14.09 6.58
CA ASP A 53 8.21 -14.17 7.04
C ASP A 53 8.95 -12.85 6.82
N ALA A 54 8.74 -12.20 5.69
CA ALA A 54 9.28 -10.87 5.41
C ALA A 54 8.75 -9.81 6.40
N ILE A 55 7.44 -9.84 6.71
CA ILE A 55 6.84 -8.96 7.73
C ILE A 55 7.48 -9.18 9.10
N ARG A 56 7.67 -10.44 9.53
CA ARG A 56 8.35 -10.75 10.81
C ARG A 56 9.79 -10.25 10.84
N GLY A 57 10.48 -10.31 9.72
CA GLY A 57 11.86 -9.85 9.57
C GLY A 57 12.03 -8.34 9.61
N ALA A 58 11.01 -7.57 9.20
CA ALA A 58 11.07 -6.12 9.11
C ALA A 58 11.25 -5.47 10.49
N LYS A 59 12.20 -4.52 10.58
CA LYS A 59 12.52 -3.79 11.84
C LYS A 59 12.10 -2.33 11.82
N THR A 60 11.61 -1.85 10.68
CA THR A 60 11.21 -0.47 10.45
C THR A 60 9.88 -0.13 11.14
N ALA A 61 9.63 1.17 11.28
CA ALA A 61 8.43 1.69 11.91
C ALA A 61 7.15 1.43 11.11
N MET A 62 7.26 1.19 9.80
CA MET A 62 6.13 0.92 8.89
C MET A 62 6.48 -0.19 7.90
N ILE A 63 5.49 -0.95 7.48
CA ILE A 63 5.67 -2.00 6.48
C ILE A 63 4.71 -1.75 5.32
N LEU A 64 5.24 -1.75 4.11
CA LEU A 64 4.49 -1.62 2.87
C LEU A 64 4.56 -2.94 2.12
N VAL A 65 3.42 -3.41 1.61
CA VAL A 65 3.34 -4.64 0.80
C VAL A 65 2.82 -4.28 -0.58
N LEU A 66 3.60 -4.58 -1.61
CA LEU A 66 3.24 -4.39 -3.01
C LEU A 66 3.18 -5.75 -3.71
N THR A 67 1.98 -6.23 -3.95
CA THR A 67 1.77 -7.57 -4.50
C THR A 67 1.87 -7.61 -6.02
N ALA A 68 2.34 -8.74 -6.57
CA ALA A 68 2.42 -8.98 -8.01
C ALA A 68 1.04 -8.99 -8.68
N SER A 69 0.02 -9.47 -7.97
CA SER A 69 -1.39 -9.42 -8.37
C SER A 69 -2.14 -8.40 -7.54
N ALA A 70 -3.23 -7.85 -8.10
CA ALA A 70 -4.12 -6.98 -7.36
C ALA A 70 -4.72 -7.72 -6.15
N THR A 71 -4.72 -7.07 -5.00
CA THR A 71 -5.37 -7.59 -3.79
C THR A 71 -6.86 -7.29 -3.88
N SER A 72 -7.62 -8.25 -4.37
CA SER A 72 -9.06 -8.11 -4.67
C SER A 72 -9.97 -8.82 -3.67
N ASP A 73 -9.40 -9.69 -2.82
CA ASP A 73 -10.13 -10.45 -1.81
C ASP A 73 -9.47 -10.30 -0.43
N PRO A 74 -10.26 -10.23 0.66
CA PRO A 74 -9.73 -10.21 2.02
C PRO A 74 -8.89 -11.45 2.41
N ALA A 75 -8.99 -12.55 1.66
CA ALA A 75 -8.20 -13.76 1.84
C ALA A 75 -6.96 -13.82 0.93
N ASP A 76 -6.71 -12.78 0.14
CA ASP A 76 -5.52 -12.71 -0.71
C ASP A 76 -4.22 -12.66 0.11
N VAL A 77 -3.10 -12.93 -0.57
CA VAL A 77 -1.75 -13.09 -0.01
C VAL A 77 -1.37 -12.02 1.02
N GLY A 78 -1.63 -10.74 0.75
CA GLY A 78 -1.24 -9.66 1.66
C GLY A 78 -2.01 -9.66 2.99
N PRO A 79 -3.36 -9.57 2.97
CA PRO A 79 -4.17 -9.63 4.19
C PRO A 79 -3.99 -10.94 4.97
N ASP A 80 -3.85 -12.07 4.27
CA ASP A 80 -3.62 -13.36 4.92
C ASP A 80 -2.26 -13.41 5.62
N ALA A 81 -1.21 -12.96 4.97
CA ALA A 81 0.13 -12.86 5.58
C ALA A 81 0.13 -12.01 6.85
N LEU A 82 -0.58 -10.86 6.85
CA LEU A 82 -0.71 -10.04 8.05
C LEU A 82 -1.38 -10.78 9.20
N ARG A 83 -2.44 -11.56 8.93
CA ARG A 83 -3.09 -12.39 9.96
C ARG A 83 -2.18 -13.51 10.46
N GLN A 84 -1.41 -14.16 9.59
CA GLN A 84 -0.47 -15.23 9.95
C GLN A 84 0.63 -14.76 10.93
N VAL A 85 0.97 -13.48 10.92
CA VAL A 85 1.92 -12.90 11.89
C VAL A 85 1.25 -12.39 13.17
N GLY A 86 -0.05 -12.65 13.35
CA GLY A 86 -0.81 -12.17 14.49
C GLY A 86 -1.23 -10.70 14.39
N GLY A 87 -1.10 -10.09 13.22
CA GLY A 87 -1.58 -8.75 12.96
C GLY A 87 -3.08 -8.70 12.69
N GLN A 88 -3.64 -7.51 12.70
CA GLN A 88 -5.05 -7.26 12.46
C GLN A 88 -5.26 -6.40 11.21
N VAL A 89 -6.12 -6.86 10.30
CA VAL A 89 -6.58 -6.06 9.17
C VAL A 89 -7.69 -5.13 9.65
N THR A 90 -7.41 -3.84 9.69
CA THR A 90 -8.34 -2.79 10.12
C THR A 90 -9.31 -2.43 9.00
N ARG A 91 -8.82 -2.40 7.76
CA ARG A 91 -9.62 -2.05 6.58
C ARG A 91 -9.14 -2.82 5.35
N PHE A 92 -10.10 -3.33 4.60
CA PHE A 92 -9.90 -3.86 3.27
C PHE A 92 -10.71 -3.03 2.27
N GLY A 93 -10.03 -2.51 1.27
CA GLY A 93 -10.60 -1.60 0.29
C GLY A 93 -10.84 -0.19 0.83
N MET A 94 -10.83 0.79 -0.07
CA MET A 94 -11.20 2.16 0.23
C MET A 94 -12.06 2.76 -0.90
N PRO A 95 -12.97 3.71 -0.61
CA PRO A 95 -13.89 4.26 -1.60
C PRO A 95 -13.25 5.38 -2.43
N VAL A 96 -12.00 5.21 -2.86
CA VAL A 96 -11.24 6.19 -3.65
C VAL A 96 -10.60 5.51 -4.85
N ASP A 97 -10.80 6.02 -6.05
CA ASP A 97 -10.21 5.52 -7.28
C ASP A 97 -9.35 6.62 -7.96
N PRO A 98 -8.10 6.36 -8.36
CA PRO A 98 -7.35 5.13 -8.11
C PRO A 98 -6.96 4.93 -6.64
N GLY A 99 -6.81 3.66 -6.23
CA GLY A 99 -6.38 3.30 -4.88
C GLY A 99 -7.34 2.39 -4.11
N ASN A 100 -8.47 2.03 -4.71
CA ASN A 100 -9.55 1.28 -4.07
C ASN A 100 -9.15 -0.10 -3.50
N LEU A 101 -8.13 -0.76 -4.06
CA LEU A 101 -7.64 -2.08 -3.65
C LEU A 101 -6.52 -2.01 -2.60
N LEU A 102 -6.58 -1.05 -1.71
CA LEU A 102 -5.70 -0.96 -0.55
C LEU A 102 -6.19 -1.88 0.56
N PHE A 103 -5.29 -2.50 1.31
CA PHE A 103 -5.61 -2.95 2.66
C PHE A 103 -4.73 -2.22 3.69
N TYR A 104 -5.24 -2.09 4.89
CA TYR A 104 -4.56 -1.43 5.99
C TYR A 104 -4.79 -2.20 7.28
N GLY A 105 -3.76 -2.31 8.08
CA GLY A 105 -3.80 -2.96 9.37
C GLY A 105 -2.58 -2.66 10.22
N ALA A 106 -2.40 -3.39 11.29
CA ALA A 106 -1.29 -3.23 12.20
C ALA A 106 -0.82 -4.58 12.77
N LEU A 107 0.44 -4.64 13.13
CA LEU A 107 1.02 -5.71 13.93
C LEU A 107 0.61 -5.59 15.40
N GLY A 108 0.83 -6.65 16.19
CA GLY A 108 0.54 -6.66 17.62
C GLY A 108 1.35 -5.62 18.42
N ASP A 109 2.46 -5.15 17.89
CA ASP A 109 3.29 -4.06 18.47
C ASP A 109 2.85 -2.66 18.02
N GLY A 110 1.78 -2.55 17.23
CA GLY A 110 1.22 -1.29 16.76
C GLY A 110 1.82 -0.76 15.45
N ARG A 111 2.85 -1.42 14.88
CA ARG A 111 3.42 -0.97 13.60
C ARG A 111 2.42 -1.15 12.47
N PRO A 112 2.17 -0.10 11.65
CA PRO A 112 1.24 -0.19 10.55
C PRO A 112 1.77 -1.06 9.41
N VAL A 113 0.85 -1.80 8.78
CA VAL A 113 1.07 -2.57 7.57
C VAL A 113 0.08 -2.11 6.52
N ILE A 114 0.58 -1.68 5.36
CA ILE A 114 -0.23 -1.19 4.25
C ILE A 114 0.02 -2.06 3.03
N GLY A 115 -1.04 -2.69 2.52
CA GLY A 115 -1.04 -3.27 1.19
C GLY A 115 -1.33 -2.18 0.17
N LEU A 116 -0.33 -1.87 -0.63
CA LEU A 116 -0.42 -0.84 -1.66
C LEU A 116 -1.22 -1.35 -2.86
N PRO A 117 -2.15 -0.56 -3.41
CA PRO A 117 -2.83 -0.92 -4.65
C PRO A 117 -1.84 -0.92 -5.82
N GLY A 118 -2.12 -1.69 -6.87
CA GLY A 118 -1.26 -1.79 -8.05
C GLY A 118 -0.94 -0.44 -8.71
N CYS A 119 -1.85 0.53 -8.65
CA CYS A 119 -1.64 1.89 -9.15
C CYS A 119 -0.56 2.68 -8.38
N ALA A 120 -0.15 2.23 -7.19
CA ALA A 120 0.95 2.85 -6.44
C ALA A 120 2.32 2.70 -7.15
N ARG A 121 2.43 1.82 -8.14
CA ARG A 121 3.61 1.73 -9.04
C ARG A 121 3.78 2.97 -9.92
N SER A 122 2.75 3.78 -10.09
CA SER A 122 2.80 5.07 -10.78
C SER A 122 3.02 6.19 -9.76
N PRO A 123 3.75 7.27 -10.10
CA PRO A 123 3.90 8.44 -9.23
C PRO A 123 2.61 9.27 -9.09
N ALA A 124 1.57 8.97 -9.89
CA ALA A 124 0.29 9.67 -9.80
C ALA A 124 -0.38 9.46 -8.44
N MET A 125 -1.02 10.50 -7.93
CA MET A 125 -1.75 10.45 -6.66
C MET A 125 -2.85 9.38 -6.70
N ASN A 126 -2.99 8.65 -5.60
CA ASN A 126 -4.04 7.66 -5.40
C ASN A 126 -4.47 7.62 -3.91
N GLY A 127 -5.50 6.83 -3.60
CA GLY A 127 -6.02 6.75 -2.24
C GLY A 127 -5.02 6.33 -1.17
N ALA A 128 -4.00 5.54 -1.53
CA ALA A 128 -2.96 5.14 -0.59
C ALA A 128 -2.13 6.34 -0.09
N ASP A 129 -1.98 7.39 -0.90
CA ASP A 129 -1.26 8.60 -0.49
C ASP A 129 -1.92 9.24 0.73
N TRP A 130 -3.25 9.28 0.79
CA TRP A 130 -3.99 9.85 1.92
C TRP A 130 -3.86 9.03 3.20
N VAL A 131 -3.72 7.71 3.08
CA VAL A 131 -3.45 6.85 4.24
C VAL A 131 -2.01 7.03 4.71
N LEU A 132 -1.04 7.06 3.77
CA LEU A 132 0.37 7.28 4.07
C LEU A 132 0.61 8.64 4.75
N GLU A 133 -0.01 9.71 4.28
CA GLU A 133 0.06 11.05 4.90
C GLU A 133 -0.34 11.03 6.38
N ARG A 134 -1.44 10.35 6.71
CA ARG A 134 -1.89 10.23 8.11
C ARG A 134 -0.92 9.44 8.97
N LEU A 135 -0.40 8.35 8.43
CA LEU A 135 0.57 7.52 9.15
C LEU A 135 1.90 8.24 9.36
N ALA A 136 2.39 8.96 8.35
CA ALA A 136 3.58 9.80 8.45
C ALA A 136 3.41 10.91 9.51
N ALA A 137 2.20 11.43 9.67
CA ALA A 137 1.84 12.39 10.71
C ALA A 137 1.61 11.76 12.10
N GLY A 138 1.83 10.45 12.26
CA GLY A 138 1.59 9.74 13.51
C GLY A 138 0.10 9.62 13.89
N ARG A 139 -0.79 9.69 12.93
CA ARG A 139 -2.26 9.64 13.11
C ARG A 139 -2.85 8.46 12.33
N PRO A 140 -2.71 7.22 12.83
CA PRO A 140 -3.24 6.04 12.16
C PRO A 140 -4.77 6.17 11.98
N PRO A 141 -5.26 6.06 10.71
CA PRO A 141 -6.68 6.25 10.45
C PRO A 141 -7.49 5.04 10.92
N THR A 142 -8.71 5.30 11.38
CA THR A 142 -9.70 4.26 11.63
C THR A 142 -10.34 3.77 10.32
N SER A 143 -11.00 2.61 10.37
CA SER A 143 -11.78 2.10 9.22
C SER A 143 -12.88 3.07 8.79
N ALA A 144 -13.52 3.76 9.73
CA ALA A 144 -14.55 4.76 9.45
C ALA A 144 -13.98 6.00 8.74
N GLU A 145 -12.82 6.49 9.19
CA GLU A 145 -12.15 7.62 8.53
C GLU A 145 -11.72 7.29 7.10
N ILE A 146 -11.19 6.07 6.86
CA ILE A 146 -10.89 5.62 5.49
C ILE A 146 -12.17 5.54 4.66
N GLY A 147 -13.26 5.02 5.23
CA GLY A 147 -14.58 4.98 4.57
C GLY A 147 -15.12 6.36 4.19
N ALA A 148 -14.86 7.37 5.02
CA ALA A 148 -15.28 8.75 4.78
C ALA A 148 -14.48 9.48 3.69
N MET A 149 -13.32 8.94 3.26
CA MET A 149 -12.51 9.54 2.17
C MET A 149 -13.20 9.46 0.80
N GLY A 150 -14.26 8.68 0.66
CA GLY A 150 -14.98 8.47 -0.60
C GLY A 150 -15.89 9.59 -1.05
N VAL A 151 -16.02 10.66 -0.28
CA VAL A 151 -16.81 11.82 -0.67
C VAL A 151 -16.11 12.56 -1.81
N GLY A 152 -16.61 12.37 -3.05
CA GLY A 152 -16.02 12.90 -4.26
C GLY A 152 -15.28 11.88 -5.15
N GLY A 153 -14.95 10.70 -4.65
CA GLY A 153 -14.60 9.42 -5.32
C GLY A 153 -13.49 9.36 -6.34
N LEU A 154 -13.19 10.40 -7.07
CA LEU A 154 -12.19 10.44 -8.13
C LEU A 154 -11.08 11.43 -7.80
N LEU A 155 -9.84 10.95 -7.72
CA LEU A 155 -8.68 11.79 -7.46
C LEU A 155 -8.14 12.51 -8.70
N LYS A 156 -8.50 12.04 -9.90
CA LYS A 156 -8.00 12.61 -11.14
C LYS A 156 -9.00 12.43 -12.27
N GLU A 157 -9.43 13.55 -12.86
CA GLU A 157 -10.01 13.50 -14.20
C GLU A 157 -8.91 13.12 -15.20
N ILE A 158 -9.18 12.13 -16.04
CA ILE A 158 -8.31 11.81 -17.15
C ILE A 158 -8.38 12.99 -18.13
N PRO A 159 -7.27 13.66 -18.48
CA PRO A 159 -7.29 14.86 -19.34
C PRO A 159 -7.95 14.63 -20.72
N THR A 160 -8.06 13.37 -21.12
CA THR A 160 -8.66 12.93 -22.39
C THR A 160 -10.11 12.49 -22.28
N ARG A 161 -10.72 12.56 -21.08
CA ARG A 161 -12.14 12.26 -20.96
C ARG A 161 -12.92 13.38 -21.62
N LYS A 162 -13.44 13.11 -22.82
CA LYS A 162 -14.39 14.03 -23.49
C LYS A 162 -15.57 14.25 -22.53
N GLN A 163 -15.81 15.48 -22.15
CA GLN A 163 -16.99 15.80 -21.37
C GLN A 163 -18.23 15.23 -22.10
N PRO A 164 -19.21 14.66 -21.38
CA PRO A 164 -20.48 14.31 -21.99
C PRO A 164 -21.01 15.55 -22.70
N ARG A 165 -21.37 15.41 -23.97
CA ARG A 165 -22.01 16.50 -24.68
C ARG A 165 -23.26 16.85 -23.88
N GLY A 166 -23.31 18.04 -23.34
CA GLY A 166 -24.51 18.57 -22.72
C GLY A 166 -25.62 18.53 -23.77
N GLY A 167 -26.69 17.82 -23.44
CA GLY A 167 -27.94 17.88 -24.19
C GLY A 167 -28.65 19.19 -23.97
#